data_c94550a396739ad159c1b67169b9f517
#
_entry.id   c94550a396739ad159c1b67169b9f517
#
_cell.length_a   1.000
_cell.length_b   1.000
_cell.length_c   1.000
_cell.angle_alpha   90.00
_cell.angle_beta   90.00
_cell.angle_gamma   90.00
#
_symmetry.space_group_name_H-M   'P 1'
#
loop_
_entity.id
_entity.type
_entity.pdbx_description
1 polymer ?
#
loop_
_entity_poly.entity_id
_entity_poly.type
_entity_poly.pdbx_seq_one_letter_code
_entity_poly.pdbx_strand_id
1 'polypeptide(L)'
;MISMPPSVNDLHAYVDHQLNDADRRLVETYLAANPQMAGQVRAWQQDAQRLRAALGGALQQPDNPDLDPGLIRQRRKRQSRRQLASAALLLIAVSVGGLGGWQARQMTLSGGTLPMTDAMQAYRMFAQQGLLPADYRVSDDGDMQGWLDHYFAHANRLPDLANAGFQPVSARLLSTDQGPAAMVMYEDQGGRKISFYIRPPGPRNYLLPKGSRSDGELQAQYWSGAGYNYAMVSEARDPATQVIQQTLKF
;
A
#
# COMPACT_ATOMS: atom_id res chain seq x y z
N MET A 1 1.55 -37.39 51.48
CA MET A 1 1.38 -38.42 52.53
C MET A 1 2.43 -39.48 52.26
N ILE A 2 3.42 -39.60 53.13
CA ILE A 2 4.55 -40.53 52.96
C ILE A 2 4.10 -41.96 53.28
N SER A 3 4.54 -42.92 52.48
CA SER A 3 4.31 -44.35 52.75
C SER A 3 5.27 -44.85 53.86
N MET A 4 4.81 -45.77 54.72
CA MET A 4 5.68 -46.40 55.72
C MET A 4 6.11 -47.79 55.27
N PRO A 5 7.40 -48.11 55.25
CA PRO A 5 8.57 -47.30 55.64
C PRO A 5 8.87 -46.17 54.66
N PRO A 6 9.46 -45.03 55.13
CA PRO A 6 9.81 -43.91 54.27
C PRO A 6 10.80 -44.35 53.20
N SER A 7 10.59 -43.83 51.97
CA SER A 7 11.54 -44.03 50.87
C SER A 7 12.82 -43.23 51.09
N VAL A 8 13.88 -43.56 50.37
CA VAL A 8 15.15 -42.80 50.41
C VAL A 8 14.93 -41.34 50.03
N ASN A 9 14.03 -41.07 49.08
CA ASN A 9 13.67 -39.72 48.69
C ASN A 9 12.98 -38.94 49.81
N ASP A 10 12.13 -39.59 50.59
CA ASP A 10 11.47 -38.96 51.76
C ASP A 10 12.49 -38.59 52.85
N LEU A 11 13.50 -39.45 53.06
CA LEU A 11 14.60 -39.17 54.01
C LEU A 11 15.48 -38.02 53.50
N HIS A 12 15.75 -37.89 52.17
CA HIS A 12 16.44 -36.73 51.64
C HIS A 12 15.61 -35.46 51.76
N ALA A 13 14.31 -35.53 51.49
CA ALA A 13 13.41 -34.39 51.67
C ALA A 13 13.34 -33.93 53.13
N TYR A 14 13.47 -34.89 54.08
CA TYR A 14 13.60 -34.58 55.51
C TYR A 14 14.90 -33.82 55.81
N VAL A 15 16.03 -34.23 55.28
CA VAL A 15 17.33 -33.57 55.42
C VAL A 15 17.30 -32.15 54.86
N ASP A 16 16.58 -31.95 53.74
CA ASP A 16 16.48 -30.67 53.06
C ASP A 16 15.34 -29.78 53.58
N HIS A 17 14.66 -30.19 54.67
CA HIS A 17 13.53 -29.47 55.27
C HIS A 17 12.36 -29.23 54.31
N GLN A 18 12.12 -30.11 53.37
CA GLN A 18 11.08 -29.99 52.34
C GLN A 18 9.77 -30.73 52.68
N LEU A 19 9.73 -31.43 53.82
CA LEU A 19 8.53 -32.11 54.27
C LEU A 19 7.57 -31.18 55.01
N ASN A 20 6.29 -31.44 54.86
CA ASN A 20 5.27 -30.80 55.70
C ASN A 20 5.30 -31.37 57.12
N ASP A 21 4.68 -30.68 58.08
CA ASP A 21 4.75 -31.05 59.50
C ASP A 21 4.20 -32.46 59.83
N ALA A 22 3.18 -32.94 59.08
CA ALA A 22 2.60 -34.23 59.31
C ALA A 22 3.56 -35.37 58.84
N ASP A 23 4.11 -35.23 57.62
CA ASP A 23 5.06 -36.18 57.06
C ASP A 23 6.40 -36.18 57.81
N ARG A 24 6.84 -35.00 58.29
CA ARG A 24 8.02 -34.88 59.15
C ARG A 24 7.90 -35.66 60.44
N ARG A 25 6.78 -35.61 61.18
CA ARG A 25 6.53 -36.37 62.38
C ARG A 25 6.53 -37.86 62.08
N LEU A 26 6.03 -38.33 60.99
CA LEU A 26 6.05 -39.72 60.57
C LEU A 26 7.48 -40.21 60.36
N VAL A 27 8.31 -39.44 59.64
CA VAL A 27 9.77 -39.76 59.53
C VAL A 27 10.50 -39.75 60.84
N GLU A 28 10.26 -38.78 61.70
CA GLU A 28 10.86 -38.71 63.01
C GLU A 28 10.51 -39.93 63.92
N THR A 29 9.25 -40.38 63.84
CA THR A 29 8.80 -41.58 64.53
C THR A 29 9.48 -42.83 63.98
N TYR A 30 9.63 -42.94 62.68
CA TYR A 30 10.34 -44.04 62.03
C TYR A 30 11.81 -44.05 62.39
N LEU A 31 12.52 -42.91 62.42
CA LEU A 31 13.91 -42.77 62.78
C LEU A 31 14.15 -43.11 64.25
N ALA A 32 13.21 -42.77 65.13
CA ALA A 32 13.28 -43.19 66.57
C ALA A 32 13.22 -44.72 66.77
N ALA A 33 12.48 -45.42 65.90
CA ALA A 33 12.39 -46.87 65.93
C ALA A 33 13.56 -47.58 65.21
N ASN A 34 14.33 -46.86 64.36
CA ASN A 34 15.39 -47.42 63.52
C ASN A 34 16.73 -46.68 63.70
N PRO A 35 17.53 -47.01 64.77
CA PRO A 35 18.76 -46.30 65.11
C PRO A 35 19.83 -46.29 64.00
N GLN A 36 19.88 -47.33 63.19
CA GLN A 36 20.82 -47.46 62.08
C GLN A 36 20.54 -46.43 61.00
N MET A 37 19.27 -46.26 60.60
CA MET A 37 18.82 -45.28 59.63
C MET A 37 18.96 -43.86 60.20
N ALA A 38 18.66 -43.65 61.44
CA ALA A 38 18.85 -42.37 62.10
C ALA A 38 20.31 -41.92 62.10
N GLY A 39 21.27 -42.88 62.22
CA GLY A 39 22.70 -42.58 62.06
C GLY A 39 23.08 -42.09 60.69
N GLN A 40 22.51 -42.72 59.65
CA GLN A 40 22.75 -42.36 58.29
C GLN A 40 22.13 -40.98 57.88
N VAL A 41 20.92 -40.71 58.31
CA VAL A 41 20.28 -39.42 58.16
C VAL A 41 21.03 -38.28 58.86
N ARG A 42 21.57 -38.51 60.04
CA ARG A 42 22.44 -37.56 60.78
C ARG A 42 23.73 -37.26 60.00
N ALA A 43 24.35 -38.27 59.39
CA ALA A 43 25.53 -38.07 58.56
C ALA A 43 25.19 -37.17 57.33
N TRP A 44 24.08 -37.43 56.64
CA TRP A 44 23.62 -36.59 55.50
C TRP A 44 23.33 -35.16 55.95
N GLN A 45 22.73 -34.92 57.11
CA GLN A 45 22.49 -33.59 57.65
C GLN A 45 23.82 -32.84 57.91
N GLN A 46 24.83 -33.54 58.47
CA GLN A 46 26.16 -32.96 58.69
C GLN A 46 26.84 -32.61 57.38
N ASP A 47 26.76 -33.47 56.39
CA ASP A 47 27.33 -33.18 55.03
C ASP A 47 26.62 -32.02 54.34
N ALA A 48 25.30 -31.94 54.41
CA ALA A 48 24.55 -30.81 53.93
C ALA A 48 24.93 -29.51 54.66
N GLN A 49 25.14 -29.52 55.95
CA GLN A 49 25.61 -28.36 56.74
C GLN A 49 27.03 -27.93 56.34
N ARG A 50 27.94 -28.88 56.14
CA ARG A 50 29.33 -28.61 55.72
C ARG A 50 29.34 -27.96 54.30
N LEU A 51 28.56 -28.49 53.40
CA LEU A 51 28.40 -27.94 52.05
C LEU A 51 27.85 -26.50 52.08
N ARG A 52 26.79 -26.26 52.86
CA ARG A 52 26.22 -24.91 53.01
C ARG A 52 27.23 -23.94 53.64
N ALA A 53 28.02 -24.38 54.62
CA ALA A 53 29.07 -23.57 55.26
C ALA A 53 30.21 -23.27 54.25
N ALA A 54 30.64 -24.24 53.49
CA ALA A 54 31.68 -24.07 52.49
C ALA A 54 31.26 -23.15 51.33
N LEU A 55 30.00 -23.24 50.90
CA LEU A 55 29.45 -22.41 49.80
C LEU A 55 28.94 -21.06 50.30
N GLY A 56 28.53 -20.92 51.57
CA GLY A 56 27.98 -19.69 52.13
C GLY A 56 28.95 -18.51 52.14
N GLY A 57 30.26 -18.78 52.16
CA GLY A 57 31.29 -17.74 52.02
C GLY A 57 31.60 -17.32 50.59
N ALA A 58 31.27 -18.17 49.61
CA ALA A 58 31.52 -17.90 48.19
C ALA A 58 30.38 -17.13 47.49
N LEU A 59 29.26 -16.94 48.17
CA LEU A 59 28.07 -16.24 47.63
C LEU A 59 28.02 -14.75 48.04
N GLN A 60 29.13 -14.13 48.43
CA GLN A 60 29.26 -12.69 48.25
C GLN A 60 29.36 -12.42 46.75
N GLN A 61 28.19 -12.33 46.10
CA GLN A 61 28.14 -11.85 44.74
C GLN A 61 28.87 -10.50 44.67
N PRO A 62 29.86 -10.34 43.82
CA PRO A 62 30.41 -9.03 43.57
C PRO A 62 29.24 -8.10 43.25
N ASP A 63 29.17 -6.95 43.89
CA ASP A 63 28.22 -5.90 43.60
C ASP A 63 28.39 -5.52 42.11
N ASN A 64 27.62 -6.18 41.26
CA ASN A 64 27.57 -5.84 39.83
C ASN A 64 26.45 -4.83 39.69
N PRO A 65 26.77 -3.54 39.55
CA PRO A 65 25.77 -2.47 39.42
C PRO A 65 24.87 -2.67 38.22
N ASP A 66 25.28 -3.46 37.21
CA ASP A 66 24.46 -3.76 36.04
C ASP A 66 23.33 -4.76 36.32
N LEU A 67 23.43 -5.50 37.43
CA LEU A 67 22.41 -6.46 37.89
C LEU A 67 21.50 -5.89 39.00
N ASP A 68 21.65 -4.60 39.36
CA ASP A 68 20.75 -3.95 40.31
C ASP A 68 19.32 -3.90 39.74
N PRO A 69 18.33 -4.52 40.37
CA PRO A 69 16.95 -4.55 39.93
C PRO A 69 16.36 -3.13 39.77
N GLY A 70 16.84 -2.17 40.55
CA GLY A 70 16.43 -0.75 40.46
C GLY A 70 16.89 -0.12 39.16
N LEU A 71 18.16 -0.30 38.81
CA LEU A 71 18.74 0.22 37.57
C LEU A 71 18.16 -0.46 36.36
N ILE A 72 17.93 -1.77 36.39
CA ILE A 72 17.31 -2.53 35.31
C ILE A 72 15.89 -2.01 35.04
N ARG A 73 15.08 -1.81 36.09
CA ARG A 73 13.72 -1.25 35.95
C ARG A 73 13.74 0.17 35.38
N GLN A 74 14.69 0.99 35.79
CA GLN A 74 14.83 2.37 35.32
C GLN A 74 15.28 2.42 33.85
N ARG A 75 16.23 1.56 33.45
CA ARG A 75 16.67 1.41 32.06
C ARG A 75 15.52 0.94 31.17
N ARG A 76 14.74 -0.09 31.56
CA ARG A 76 13.55 -0.56 30.85
C ARG A 76 12.49 0.53 30.71
N LYS A 77 12.22 1.29 31.77
CA LYS A 77 11.24 2.38 31.73
C LYS A 77 11.66 3.53 30.79
N ARG A 78 12.96 3.85 30.74
CA ARG A 78 13.51 4.83 29.77
C ARG A 78 13.45 4.33 28.34
N GLN A 79 13.76 3.05 28.12
CA GLN A 79 13.74 2.44 26.79
C GLN A 79 12.31 2.34 26.25
N SER A 80 11.34 1.92 27.08
CA SER A 80 9.93 1.89 26.72
C SER A 80 9.38 3.29 26.38
N ARG A 81 9.75 4.33 27.16
CA ARG A 81 9.34 5.70 26.85
C ARG A 81 9.93 6.21 25.53
N ARG A 82 11.18 5.86 25.19
CA ARG A 82 11.80 6.21 23.90
C ARG A 82 11.12 5.50 22.74
N GLN A 83 10.77 4.22 22.90
CA GLN A 83 10.04 3.46 21.88
C GLN A 83 8.61 3.99 21.66
N LEU A 84 7.92 4.37 22.74
CA LEU A 84 6.60 5.02 22.64
C LEU A 84 6.69 6.39 21.97
N ALA A 85 7.72 7.19 22.25
CA ALA A 85 7.92 8.48 21.62
C ALA A 85 8.23 8.34 20.11
N SER A 86 9.04 7.35 19.71
CA SER A 86 9.33 7.08 18.30
C SER A 86 8.11 6.54 17.55
N ALA A 87 7.30 5.69 18.18
CA ALA A 87 6.05 5.19 17.60
C ALA A 87 5.03 6.32 17.43
N ALA A 88 4.93 7.24 18.41
CA ALA A 88 4.05 8.41 18.29
C ALA A 88 4.50 9.35 17.17
N LEU A 89 5.80 9.60 17.02
CA LEU A 89 6.36 10.39 15.92
C LEU A 89 6.08 9.76 14.55
N LEU A 90 6.20 8.43 14.43
CA LEU A 90 5.87 7.68 13.21
C LEU A 90 4.36 7.80 12.88
N LEU A 91 3.49 7.65 13.86
CA LEU A 91 2.05 7.81 13.66
C LEU A 91 1.68 9.23 13.24
N ILE A 92 2.30 10.25 13.82
CA ILE A 92 2.11 11.64 13.40
C ILE A 92 2.63 11.85 11.97
N ALA A 93 3.82 11.33 11.64
CA ALA A 93 4.38 11.44 10.29
C ALA A 93 3.50 10.75 9.24
N VAL A 94 2.97 9.57 9.55
CA VAL A 94 2.05 8.83 8.66
C VAL A 94 0.69 9.56 8.55
N SER A 95 0.18 10.12 9.65
CA SER A 95 -1.08 10.86 9.64
C SER A 95 -0.96 12.17 8.86
N VAL A 96 0.08 12.96 9.11
CA VAL A 96 0.33 14.21 8.41
C VAL A 96 0.74 13.97 6.96
N GLY A 97 1.62 12.98 6.72
CA GLY A 97 2.04 12.59 5.37
C GLY A 97 0.92 11.94 4.57
N GLY A 98 0.11 11.07 5.19
CA GLY A 98 -1.01 10.41 4.54
C GLY A 98 -2.16 11.36 4.21
N LEU A 99 -2.61 12.15 5.18
CA LEU A 99 -3.68 13.13 4.96
C LEU A 99 -3.20 14.30 4.09
N GLY A 100 -2.00 14.82 4.34
CA GLY A 100 -1.40 15.90 3.53
C GLY A 100 -1.07 15.44 2.12
N GLY A 101 -0.55 14.22 1.94
CA GLY A 101 -0.26 13.63 0.65
C GLY A 101 -1.54 13.33 -0.14
N TRP A 102 -2.59 12.82 0.52
CA TRP A 102 -3.89 12.60 -0.13
C TRP A 102 -4.56 13.92 -0.52
N GLN A 103 -4.50 14.92 0.32
CA GLN A 103 -5.03 16.25 0.04
C GLN A 103 -4.21 16.99 -1.05
N ALA A 104 -2.89 16.86 -1.02
CA ALA A 104 -2.02 17.36 -2.08
C ALA A 104 -2.28 16.64 -3.41
N ARG A 105 -2.50 15.33 -3.38
CA ARG A 105 -2.90 14.57 -4.56
C ARG A 105 -4.27 14.98 -5.09
N GLN A 106 -5.24 15.26 -4.23
CA GLN A 106 -6.52 15.82 -4.66
C GLN A 106 -6.36 17.24 -5.21
N MET A 107 -5.49 18.07 -4.65
CA MET A 107 -5.21 19.41 -5.19
C MET A 107 -4.44 19.36 -6.50
N THR A 108 -3.49 18.45 -6.69
CA THR A 108 -2.79 18.24 -7.97
C THR A 108 -3.69 17.59 -9.02
N LEU A 109 -4.60 16.70 -8.62
CA LEU A 109 -5.62 16.13 -9.52
C LEU A 109 -6.78 17.12 -9.79
N SER A 110 -6.99 18.09 -8.90
CA SER A 110 -8.09 19.07 -9.01
C SER A 110 -7.64 20.43 -9.52
N GLY A 111 -6.37 20.73 -9.53
CA GLY A 111 -5.82 22.05 -9.79
C GLY A 111 -4.81 22.14 -10.92
N GLY A 112 -4.70 21.14 -11.81
CA GLY A 112 -3.65 21.22 -12.81
C GLY A 112 -3.58 20.18 -13.90
N THR A 113 -4.58 19.36 -14.09
CA THR A 113 -4.64 18.63 -15.38
C THR A 113 -4.94 19.64 -16.47
N LEU A 114 -3.91 19.97 -17.23
CA LEU A 114 -4.05 20.82 -18.38
C LEU A 114 -5.17 20.27 -19.30
N PRO A 115 -5.96 21.11 -19.95
CA PRO A 115 -7.08 20.66 -20.75
C PRO A 115 -6.69 19.55 -21.73
N MET A 116 -7.47 18.48 -21.81
CA MET A 116 -7.29 17.38 -22.76
C MET A 116 -5.92 16.68 -22.70
N THR A 117 -5.32 16.55 -21.51
CA THR A 117 -4.11 15.73 -21.31
C THR A 117 -4.35 14.26 -21.63
N ASP A 118 -5.51 13.75 -21.26
CA ASP A 118 -5.99 12.40 -21.56
C ASP A 118 -6.09 12.14 -23.08
N ALA A 119 -6.61 13.08 -23.86
CA ALA A 119 -6.67 12.98 -25.32
C ALA A 119 -5.26 12.89 -25.95
N MET A 120 -4.32 13.71 -25.45
CA MET A 120 -2.93 13.69 -25.95
C MET A 120 -2.20 12.41 -25.55
N GLN A 121 -2.44 11.90 -24.34
CA GLN A 121 -1.88 10.61 -23.91
C GLN A 121 -2.46 9.45 -24.74
N ALA A 122 -3.77 9.47 -25.01
CA ALA A 122 -4.39 8.47 -25.86
C ALA A 122 -3.78 8.50 -27.27
N TYR A 123 -3.57 9.68 -27.84
CA TYR A 123 -2.91 9.81 -29.15
C TYR A 123 -1.51 9.21 -29.16
N ARG A 124 -0.67 9.49 -28.16
CA ARG A 124 0.67 8.90 -28.03
C ARG A 124 0.63 7.38 -27.99
N MET A 125 -0.24 6.82 -27.14
CA MET A 125 -0.32 5.36 -26.98
C MET A 125 -0.84 4.65 -28.21
N PHE A 126 -1.83 5.21 -28.90
CA PHE A 126 -2.56 4.48 -29.94
C PHE A 126 -2.18 4.91 -31.36
N ALA A 127 -1.91 6.19 -31.59
CA ALA A 127 -1.52 6.67 -32.88
C ALA A 127 -0.02 6.48 -33.18
N GLN A 128 0.84 6.83 -32.19
CA GLN A 128 2.28 6.76 -32.37
C GLN A 128 2.86 5.39 -32.02
N GLN A 129 2.42 4.77 -30.93
CA GLN A 129 3.00 3.51 -30.46
C GLN A 129 2.25 2.26 -30.94
N GLY A 130 1.00 2.39 -31.36
CA GLY A 130 0.22 1.28 -31.90
C GLY A 130 -0.02 0.11 -30.95
N LEU A 131 -0.04 0.37 -29.64
CA LEU A 131 0.09 -0.65 -28.59
C LEU A 131 -1.04 -1.67 -28.53
N LEU A 132 -2.23 -1.37 -29.00
CA LEU A 132 -3.39 -2.25 -28.88
C LEU A 132 -4.27 -2.18 -30.14
N PRO A 133 -4.99 -3.27 -30.49
CA PRO A 133 -5.95 -3.26 -31.57
C PRO A 133 -7.12 -2.30 -31.28
N ALA A 134 -7.70 -1.73 -32.30
CA ALA A 134 -8.89 -0.89 -32.19
C ALA A 134 -10.11 -1.71 -31.76
N ASP A 135 -11.04 -1.09 -31.01
CA ASP A 135 -12.31 -1.73 -30.65
C ASP A 135 -13.29 -1.77 -31.82
N TYR A 136 -13.15 -0.80 -32.72
CA TYR A 136 -13.92 -0.72 -33.95
C TYR A 136 -12.99 -0.30 -35.09
N ARG A 137 -13.13 -0.97 -36.23
CA ARG A 137 -12.44 -0.61 -37.47
C ARG A 137 -13.48 -0.40 -38.59
N VAL A 138 -13.26 0.58 -39.41
CA VAL A 138 -14.05 0.74 -40.62
C VAL A 138 -13.69 -0.42 -41.54
N SER A 139 -14.50 -1.46 -41.54
CA SER A 139 -14.53 -2.49 -42.56
C SER A 139 -15.78 -2.22 -43.41
N ASP A 140 -15.73 -2.42 -44.67
CA ASP A 140 -16.63 -2.23 -45.80
C ASP A 140 -18.08 -1.66 -45.64
N ASP A 141 -18.66 -1.71 -44.42
CA ASP A 141 -20.00 -1.19 -44.10
C ASP A 141 -20.00 -0.29 -42.86
N GLY A 142 -18.84 0.23 -42.43
CA GLY A 142 -18.69 0.86 -41.14
C GLY A 142 -19.28 2.26 -41.00
N ASP A 143 -20.43 2.34 -40.37
CA ASP A 143 -20.96 3.60 -39.85
C ASP A 143 -20.24 4.00 -38.53
N MET A 144 -19.10 4.68 -38.67
CA MET A 144 -18.34 5.22 -37.55
C MET A 144 -19.16 6.22 -36.72
N GLN A 145 -20.06 6.95 -37.37
CA GLN A 145 -20.95 7.86 -36.68
C GLN A 145 -21.98 7.09 -35.82
N GLY A 146 -22.58 6.05 -36.37
CA GLY A 146 -23.51 5.19 -35.64
C GLY A 146 -22.85 4.50 -34.45
N TRP A 147 -21.59 4.09 -34.62
CA TRP A 147 -20.81 3.57 -33.48
C TRP A 147 -20.63 4.63 -32.41
N LEU A 148 -20.29 5.87 -32.74
CA LEU A 148 -20.13 6.95 -31.78
C LEU A 148 -21.45 7.28 -31.06
N ASP A 149 -22.55 7.38 -31.85
CA ASP A 149 -23.89 7.71 -31.33
C ASP A 149 -24.42 6.65 -30.35
N HIS A 150 -23.99 5.41 -30.53
CA HIS A 150 -24.34 4.33 -29.58
C HIS A 150 -23.81 4.59 -28.14
N TYR A 151 -22.61 5.15 -28.02
CA TYR A 151 -21.99 5.40 -26.71
C TYR A 151 -22.15 6.84 -26.24
N PHE A 152 -22.31 7.79 -27.14
CA PHE A 152 -22.40 9.23 -26.87
C PHE A 152 -23.63 9.83 -27.51
N ALA A 153 -24.78 9.61 -26.85
CA ALA A 153 -26.05 10.11 -27.34
C ALA A 153 -26.04 11.64 -27.55
N HIS A 154 -26.50 12.12 -28.66
CA HIS A 154 -26.53 13.54 -29.03
C HIS A 154 -25.14 14.20 -29.15
N ALA A 155 -24.07 13.42 -29.31
CA ALA A 155 -22.76 13.99 -29.60
C ALA A 155 -22.76 14.76 -30.93
N ASN A 156 -21.82 15.69 -31.03
CA ASN A 156 -21.60 16.34 -32.32
C ASN A 156 -21.15 15.31 -33.38
N ARG A 157 -21.53 15.54 -34.61
CA ARG A 157 -21.07 14.69 -35.73
C ARG A 157 -19.54 14.70 -35.82
N LEU A 158 -19.01 13.58 -36.24
CA LEU A 158 -17.59 13.46 -36.56
C LEU A 158 -17.22 14.51 -37.62
N PRO A 159 -16.12 15.24 -37.46
CA PRO A 159 -15.66 16.20 -38.45
C PRO A 159 -15.40 15.53 -39.82
N ASP A 160 -15.91 16.12 -40.86
CA ASP A 160 -15.55 15.71 -42.23
C ASP A 160 -14.18 16.29 -42.58
N LEU A 161 -13.18 15.43 -42.67
CA LEU A 161 -11.81 15.79 -43.02
C LEU A 161 -11.41 15.26 -44.42
N ALA A 162 -12.35 14.77 -45.18
CA ALA A 162 -12.08 14.24 -46.53
C ALA A 162 -11.41 15.28 -47.43
N ASN A 163 -11.80 16.55 -47.33
CA ASN A 163 -11.18 17.64 -48.06
C ASN A 163 -9.71 17.88 -47.70
N ALA A 164 -9.29 17.44 -46.50
CA ALA A 164 -7.90 17.47 -46.06
C ALA A 164 -7.18 16.12 -46.30
N GLY A 165 -7.84 15.15 -46.91
CA GLY A 165 -7.32 13.84 -47.29
C GLY A 165 -7.40 12.81 -46.14
N PHE A 166 -8.04 13.10 -44.99
CA PHE A 166 -8.17 12.22 -43.88
C PHE A 166 -9.52 11.52 -43.84
N GLN A 167 -9.49 10.21 -43.55
CA GLN A 167 -10.70 9.41 -43.40
C GLN A 167 -10.67 8.69 -42.02
N PRO A 168 -11.82 8.52 -41.38
CA PRO A 168 -11.88 7.76 -40.12
C PRO A 168 -11.59 6.28 -40.41
N VAL A 169 -10.63 5.69 -39.71
CA VAL A 169 -10.18 4.30 -39.93
C VAL A 169 -10.48 3.38 -38.75
N SER A 170 -10.50 3.93 -37.56
CA SER A 170 -10.72 3.11 -36.35
C SER A 170 -11.23 3.95 -35.19
N ALA A 171 -11.88 3.29 -34.24
CA ALA A 171 -12.33 3.91 -33.02
C ALA A 171 -12.04 3.04 -31.80
N ARG A 172 -12.01 3.67 -30.63
CA ARG A 172 -11.70 3.05 -29.37
C ARG A 172 -12.46 3.72 -28.22
N LEU A 173 -12.96 2.90 -27.30
CA LEU A 173 -13.47 3.34 -26.00
C LEU A 173 -12.35 3.40 -24.98
N LEU A 174 -12.37 4.41 -24.15
CA LEU A 174 -11.38 4.67 -23.12
C LEU A 174 -12.09 4.93 -21.80
N SER A 175 -11.52 4.43 -20.71
CA SER A 175 -11.96 4.79 -19.38
C SER A 175 -11.11 5.93 -18.86
N THR A 176 -11.76 7.01 -18.42
CA THR A 176 -11.09 8.18 -17.84
C THR A 176 -11.67 8.52 -16.46
N ASP A 177 -10.96 9.35 -15.72
CA ASP A 177 -11.43 9.85 -14.41
C ASP A 177 -12.73 10.68 -14.54
N GLN A 178 -13.10 11.07 -15.76
CA GLN A 178 -14.28 11.89 -16.04
C GLN A 178 -15.43 11.09 -16.64
N GLY A 179 -15.23 9.79 -16.81
CA GLY A 179 -16.19 8.87 -17.38
C GLY A 179 -15.69 8.22 -18.68
N PRO A 180 -16.56 7.52 -19.39
CA PRO A 180 -16.20 6.89 -20.64
C PRO A 180 -15.84 7.96 -21.69
N ALA A 181 -14.77 7.72 -22.45
CA ALA A 181 -14.34 8.56 -23.55
C ALA A 181 -14.23 7.73 -24.83
N ALA A 182 -14.28 8.37 -25.98
CA ALA A 182 -13.97 7.71 -27.24
C ALA A 182 -12.90 8.48 -28.00
N MET A 183 -12.10 7.73 -28.74
CA MET A 183 -11.12 8.26 -29.67
C MET A 183 -11.37 7.65 -31.06
N VAL A 184 -11.59 8.49 -32.03
CA VAL A 184 -11.67 8.09 -33.42
C VAL A 184 -10.38 8.52 -34.15
N MET A 185 -9.75 7.57 -34.79
CA MET A 185 -8.52 7.79 -35.52
C MET A 185 -8.85 8.06 -37.01
N TYR A 186 -8.31 9.14 -37.51
CA TYR A 186 -8.28 9.49 -38.93
C TYR A 186 -6.88 9.23 -39.48
N GLU A 187 -6.83 8.74 -40.70
CA GLU A 187 -5.57 8.48 -41.38
C GLU A 187 -5.68 8.97 -42.85
N ASP A 188 -4.59 9.51 -43.38
CA ASP A 188 -4.48 9.87 -44.75
C ASP A 188 -3.72 8.81 -45.58
N GLN A 189 -3.63 8.99 -46.86
CA GLN A 189 -2.90 8.08 -47.78
C GLN A 189 -1.39 8.01 -47.47
N GLY A 190 -0.83 9.02 -46.82
CA GLY A 190 0.56 9.07 -46.41
C GLY A 190 0.86 8.41 -45.05
N GLY A 191 -0.19 7.87 -44.37
CA GLY A 191 -0.06 7.27 -43.03
C GLY A 191 -0.01 8.30 -41.91
N ARG A 192 -0.29 9.59 -42.18
CA ARG A 192 -0.41 10.62 -41.14
C ARG A 192 -1.70 10.42 -40.37
N LYS A 193 -1.67 10.64 -39.06
CA LYS A 193 -2.78 10.34 -38.17
C LYS A 193 -3.25 11.57 -37.40
N ILE A 194 -4.56 11.65 -37.23
CA ILE A 194 -5.23 12.65 -36.41
C ILE A 194 -6.27 11.92 -35.57
N SER A 195 -6.41 12.30 -34.31
CA SER A 195 -7.49 11.74 -33.49
C SER A 195 -8.55 12.77 -33.17
N PHE A 196 -9.80 12.36 -33.28
CA PHE A 196 -10.94 13.03 -32.68
C PHE A 196 -11.26 12.35 -31.38
N TYR A 197 -11.37 13.13 -30.30
CA TYR A 197 -11.59 12.67 -28.98
C TYR A 197 -12.84 13.30 -28.39
N ILE A 198 -13.66 12.50 -27.72
CA ILE A 198 -14.86 12.93 -26.98
C ILE A 198 -14.88 12.35 -25.58
N ARG A 199 -15.32 13.15 -24.63
CA ARG A 199 -15.58 12.72 -23.25
C ARG A 199 -16.65 13.57 -22.58
N PRO A 200 -17.33 13.05 -21.55
CA PRO A 200 -18.25 13.85 -20.73
C PRO A 200 -17.50 14.94 -19.96
N PRO A 201 -18.22 15.95 -19.45
CA PRO A 201 -17.62 17.05 -18.68
C PRO A 201 -17.10 16.61 -17.28
N GLY A 202 -17.36 15.34 -16.89
CA GLY A 202 -16.98 14.78 -15.62
C GLY A 202 -17.88 15.18 -14.44
N PRO A 203 -17.53 14.75 -13.20
CA PRO A 203 -18.37 14.97 -12.03
C PRO A 203 -18.64 16.44 -11.67
N ARG A 204 -17.80 17.36 -12.16
CA ARG A 204 -17.96 18.80 -11.95
C ARG A 204 -18.75 19.49 -13.03
N ASN A 205 -19.24 18.75 -14.01
CA ASN A 205 -19.94 19.27 -15.18
C ASN A 205 -19.22 20.44 -15.88
N TYR A 206 -17.89 20.33 -15.98
CA TYR A 206 -17.06 21.41 -16.52
C TYR A 206 -16.90 21.27 -18.05
N LEU A 207 -17.55 22.14 -18.77
CA LEU A 207 -17.41 22.29 -20.22
C LEU A 207 -16.22 23.19 -20.54
N LEU A 208 -15.28 22.68 -21.33
CA LEU A 208 -14.06 23.41 -21.68
C LEU A 208 -14.37 24.55 -22.64
N PRO A 209 -13.83 25.76 -22.40
CA PRO A 209 -13.87 26.80 -23.42
C PRO A 209 -13.06 26.36 -24.63
N LYS A 210 -13.37 26.94 -25.81
CA LYS A 210 -12.58 26.72 -27.02
C LYS A 210 -11.13 27.15 -26.78
N GLY A 211 -10.19 26.31 -27.18
CA GLY A 211 -8.77 26.60 -27.02
C GLY A 211 -7.87 25.63 -27.75
N SER A 212 -6.58 25.91 -27.69
CA SER A 212 -5.55 25.02 -28.20
C SER A 212 -4.42 24.87 -27.18
N ARG A 213 -3.74 23.74 -27.24
CA ARG A 213 -2.60 23.42 -26.38
C ARG A 213 -1.58 22.61 -27.16
N SER A 214 -0.31 22.91 -26.92
CA SER A 214 0.81 22.09 -27.40
C SER A 214 1.51 21.38 -26.24
N ASP A 215 1.98 20.18 -26.48
CA ASP A 215 2.75 19.37 -25.54
C ASP A 215 3.76 18.52 -26.32
N GLY A 216 5.00 18.98 -26.32
CA GLY A 216 6.05 18.43 -27.16
C GLY A 216 5.74 18.61 -28.64
N GLU A 217 5.71 17.51 -29.35
CA GLU A 217 5.43 17.49 -30.80
C GLU A 217 3.92 17.41 -31.13
N LEU A 218 3.06 17.36 -30.12
CA LEU A 218 1.63 17.25 -30.31
C LEU A 218 0.92 18.59 -30.10
N GLN A 219 -0.13 18.81 -30.83
CA GLN A 219 -1.07 19.90 -30.64
C GLN A 219 -2.48 19.35 -30.49
N ALA A 220 -3.18 19.79 -29.45
CA ALA A 220 -4.59 19.54 -29.23
C ALA A 220 -5.38 20.83 -29.42
N GLN A 221 -6.42 20.78 -30.22
CA GLN A 221 -7.49 21.78 -30.24
C GLN A 221 -8.69 21.21 -29.52
N TYR A 222 -9.28 21.97 -28.62
CA TYR A 222 -10.40 21.49 -27.83
C TYR A 222 -11.54 22.50 -27.77
N TRP A 223 -12.73 21.97 -27.57
CA TRP A 223 -13.98 22.73 -27.46
C TRP A 223 -15.03 21.91 -26.72
N SER A 224 -16.16 22.50 -26.45
CA SER A 224 -17.32 21.78 -25.91
C SER A 224 -18.55 22.03 -26.81
N GLY A 225 -19.44 21.07 -26.79
CA GLY A 225 -20.72 21.14 -27.52
C GLY A 225 -21.61 19.95 -27.20
N ALA A 226 -22.90 20.11 -27.31
CA ALA A 226 -23.88 19.04 -27.05
C ALA A 226 -23.68 18.30 -25.71
N GLY A 227 -23.13 18.99 -24.68
CA GLY A 227 -22.90 18.40 -23.35
C GLY A 227 -21.61 17.61 -23.21
N TYR A 228 -20.72 17.60 -24.20
CA TYR A 228 -19.45 16.90 -24.20
C TYR A 228 -18.28 17.85 -24.42
N ASN A 229 -17.10 17.40 -23.99
CA ASN A 229 -15.83 18.00 -24.33
C ASN A 229 -15.16 17.23 -25.47
N TYR A 230 -14.66 17.94 -26.45
CA TYR A 230 -14.03 17.39 -27.62
C TYR A 230 -12.59 17.86 -27.74
N ALA A 231 -11.76 17.06 -28.37
CA ALA A 231 -10.43 17.48 -28.79
C ALA A 231 -10.06 16.84 -30.13
N MET A 232 -9.30 17.58 -30.93
CA MET A 232 -8.54 17.03 -32.05
C MET A 232 -7.06 17.10 -31.70
N VAL A 233 -6.38 15.98 -31.83
CA VAL A 233 -4.94 15.88 -31.56
C VAL A 233 -4.22 15.45 -32.82
N SER A 234 -3.15 16.16 -33.13
CA SER A 234 -2.29 15.95 -34.30
C SER A 234 -0.86 16.34 -33.96
N GLU A 235 0.08 16.04 -34.83
CA GLU A 235 1.43 16.55 -34.75
C GLU A 235 1.48 18.07 -35.04
N ALA A 236 2.18 18.80 -34.15
CA ALA A 236 2.19 20.27 -34.18
C ALA A 236 2.84 20.86 -35.45
N ARG A 237 3.74 20.11 -36.09
CA ARG A 237 4.46 20.56 -37.32
C ARG A 237 3.83 20.11 -38.60
N ASP A 238 2.71 19.39 -38.54
CA ASP A 238 2.02 18.92 -39.74
C ASP A 238 1.27 20.06 -40.43
N PRO A 239 1.53 20.36 -41.74
CA PRO A 239 0.81 21.35 -42.50
C PRO A 239 -0.71 21.09 -42.54
N ALA A 240 -1.14 19.81 -42.53
CA ALA A 240 -2.54 19.44 -42.47
C ALA A 240 -3.24 19.94 -41.21
N THR A 241 -2.51 20.07 -40.12
CA THR A 241 -3.03 20.62 -38.85
C THR A 241 -3.55 22.05 -39.04
N GLN A 242 -2.87 22.87 -39.86
CA GLN A 242 -3.29 24.23 -40.12
C GLN A 242 -4.57 24.27 -40.99
N VAL A 243 -4.72 23.36 -41.94
CA VAL A 243 -5.93 23.22 -42.74
C VAL A 243 -7.10 22.79 -41.88
N ILE A 244 -6.88 21.85 -40.97
CA ILE A 244 -7.89 21.38 -40.01
C ILE A 244 -8.34 22.49 -39.09
N GLN A 245 -7.39 23.29 -38.57
CA GLN A 245 -7.71 24.49 -37.77
C GLN A 245 -8.63 25.47 -38.49
N GLN A 246 -8.48 25.59 -39.81
CA GLN A 246 -9.33 26.46 -40.66
C GLN A 246 -10.66 25.81 -40.96
N THR A 247 -10.71 24.48 -41.13
CA THR A 247 -11.93 23.72 -41.43
C THR A 247 -12.84 23.64 -40.21
N LEU A 248 -12.27 23.53 -39.04
CA LEU A 248 -12.98 23.58 -37.77
C LEU A 248 -13.27 25.04 -37.35
N LYS A 249 -13.71 25.88 -38.24
CA LYS A 249 -14.28 27.17 -37.90
C LYS A 249 -15.55 26.97 -37.06
N PHE A 250 -15.36 27.01 -35.75
CA PHE A 250 -16.44 27.01 -34.80
C PHE A 250 -16.84 28.44 -34.42
#